data_541cc25a866b4267c9d0331e2e2f9a01
#
_entry.id   541cc25a866b4267c9d0331e2e2f9a01
#
_cell.length_a   1.000
_cell.length_b   1.000
_cell.length_c   1.000
_cell.angle_alpha   90.00
_cell.angle_beta   90.00
_cell.angle_gamma   90.00
#
_symmetry.space_group_name_H-M   'P 1'
#
loop_
_entity.id
_entity.type
_entity.pdbx_description
1 polymer ?
#
loop_
_entity_poly.entity_id
_entity_poly.type
_entity_poly.pdbx_seq_one_letter_code
_entity_poly.pdbx_strand_id
1 'polypeptide(L)'
;VTQPAKPAAVQKAPPISTASEAERAVAYLNKIMDRLVETVEAETAQVRAGRVRDAIANDEAKVELARAYAAETERVKAARDIIAKSLPDALERLRQRHGAFRALLQTNLTVLATAHAVSEGIIRGVSGELARKQAPSTYGATGRANTPSSKTSQPLAVSKSL
;
A
#
# COMPACT_ATOMS: atom_id res chain seq x y z
N VAL A 1 -28.02 -27.42 -5.80
CA VAL A 1 -26.99 -26.86 -6.71
C VAL A 1 -27.14 -25.36 -6.64
N THR A 2 -26.36 -24.72 -5.79
CA THR A 2 -26.40 -23.25 -5.57
C THR A 2 -25.41 -22.62 -6.54
N GLN A 3 -25.93 -21.84 -7.49
CA GLN A 3 -25.15 -21.09 -8.47
C GLN A 3 -24.38 -19.96 -7.77
N PRO A 4 -23.07 -19.79 -7.98
CA PRO A 4 -22.33 -18.67 -7.39
C PRO A 4 -22.80 -17.36 -8.00
N ALA A 5 -23.10 -16.38 -7.15
CA ALA A 5 -23.52 -15.03 -7.54
C ALA A 5 -22.43 -14.40 -8.42
N LYS A 6 -22.85 -13.98 -9.62
CA LYS A 6 -22.02 -13.25 -10.59
C LYS A 6 -21.57 -11.95 -9.93
N PRO A 7 -20.26 -11.59 -9.95
CA PRO A 7 -19.81 -10.33 -9.37
C PRO A 7 -20.52 -9.16 -10.05
N ALA A 8 -21.08 -8.26 -9.26
CA ALA A 8 -21.76 -7.06 -9.73
C ALA A 8 -20.80 -6.28 -10.63
N ALA A 9 -21.16 -6.10 -11.88
CA ALA A 9 -20.42 -5.29 -12.82
C ALA A 9 -20.32 -3.87 -12.24
N VAL A 10 -19.08 -3.39 -12.05
CA VAL A 10 -18.82 -2.01 -11.67
C VAL A 10 -19.49 -1.12 -12.72
N GLN A 11 -20.61 -0.52 -12.38
CA GLN A 11 -21.35 0.37 -13.28
C GLN A 11 -20.43 1.57 -13.60
N LYS A 12 -19.97 1.62 -14.84
CA LYS A 12 -19.17 2.74 -15.32
C LYS A 12 -20.02 4.00 -15.23
N ALA A 13 -19.58 5.00 -14.47
CA ALA A 13 -20.29 6.26 -14.34
C ALA A 13 -20.54 6.91 -15.71
N PRO A 14 -21.67 7.59 -15.92
CA PRO A 14 -22.03 8.16 -17.21
C PRO A 14 -21.00 9.19 -17.69
N PRO A 15 -20.85 9.36 -19.02
CA PRO A 15 -19.93 10.35 -19.57
C PRO A 15 -20.32 11.77 -19.17
N ILE A 16 -19.34 12.66 -19.03
CA ILE A 16 -19.55 14.08 -18.76
C ILE A 16 -19.91 14.76 -20.07
N SER A 17 -21.07 15.41 -20.14
CA SER A 17 -21.62 16.04 -21.33
C SER A 17 -21.90 17.53 -21.16
N THR A 18 -22.05 18.01 -19.93
CA THR A 18 -22.42 19.39 -19.60
C THR A 18 -21.40 20.07 -18.68
N ALA A 19 -21.41 21.40 -18.63
CA ALA A 19 -20.58 22.19 -17.74
C ALA A 19 -20.82 21.86 -16.27
N SER A 20 -22.08 21.70 -15.86
CA SER A 20 -22.45 21.34 -14.49
C SER A 20 -21.95 19.92 -14.09
N GLU A 21 -21.97 18.97 -15.02
CA GLU A 21 -21.39 17.65 -14.80
C GLU A 21 -19.87 17.73 -14.69
N ALA A 22 -19.22 18.58 -15.50
CA ALA A 22 -17.79 18.83 -15.44
C ALA A 22 -17.37 19.41 -14.06
N GLU A 23 -18.10 20.41 -13.56
CA GLU A 23 -17.88 20.97 -12.22
C GLU A 23 -17.98 19.91 -11.13
N ARG A 24 -19.05 19.12 -11.16
CA ARG A 24 -19.26 18.04 -10.17
C ARG A 24 -18.18 16.97 -10.23
N ALA A 25 -17.76 16.57 -11.44
CA ALA A 25 -16.70 15.58 -11.63
C ALA A 25 -15.35 16.09 -11.11
N VAL A 26 -14.98 17.33 -11.43
CA VAL A 26 -13.75 17.95 -10.91
C VAL A 26 -13.80 18.10 -9.39
N ALA A 27 -14.92 18.52 -8.82
CA ALA A 27 -15.09 18.63 -7.37
C ALA A 27 -14.99 17.25 -6.68
N TYR A 28 -15.61 16.24 -7.27
CA TYR A 28 -15.56 14.87 -6.74
C TYR A 28 -14.14 14.28 -6.81
N LEU A 29 -13.43 14.45 -7.93
CA LEU A 29 -12.04 14.02 -8.08
C LEU A 29 -11.14 14.70 -7.04
N ASN A 30 -11.32 16.00 -6.81
CA ASN A 30 -10.60 16.72 -5.77
C ASN A 30 -10.86 16.15 -4.38
N LYS A 31 -12.12 15.85 -4.03
CA LYS A 31 -12.49 15.25 -2.75
C LYS A 31 -11.86 13.87 -2.53
N ILE A 32 -11.83 13.03 -3.57
CA ILE A 32 -11.16 11.73 -3.50
C ILE A 32 -9.66 11.92 -3.26
N MET A 33 -9.05 12.86 -4.00
CA MET A 33 -7.63 13.16 -3.86
C MET A 33 -7.28 13.66 -2.45
N ASP A 34 -8.09 14.52 -1.85
CA ASP A 34 -7.89 14.99 -0.47
C ASP A 34 -7.87 13.82 0.51
N ARG A 35 -8.84 12.91 0.40
CA ARG A 35 -8.89 11.72 1.26
C ARG A 35 -7.73 10.76 1.05
N LEU A 36 -7.25 10.61 -0.20
CA LEU A 36 -6.05 9.82 -0.49
C LEU A 36 -4.81 10.45 0.12
N VAL A 37 -4.64 11.77 0.03
CA VAL A 37 -3.53 12.50 0.64
C VAL A 37 -3.54 12.26 2.15
N GLU A 38 -4.66 12.49 2.84
CA GLU A 38 -4.80 12.26 4.28
C GLU A 38 -4.44 10.81 4.67
N THR A 39 -4.93 9.83 3.90
CA THR A 39 -4.67 8.41 4.17
C THR A 39 -3.20 8.06 4.01
N VAL A 40 -2.54 8.53 2.94
CA VAL A 40 -1.13 8.27 2.65
C VAL A 40 -0.20 8.99 3.64
N GLU A 41 -0.54 10.20 4.05
CA GLU A 41 0.21 10.94 5.08
C GLU A 41 0.11 10.24 6.44
N ALA A 42 -1.08 9.81 6.83
CA ALA A 42 -1.30 9.05 8.07
C ALA A 42 -0.51 7.75 8.06
N GLU A 43 -0.57 6.97 6.97
CA GLU A 43 0.22 5.74 6.80
C GLU A 43 1.72 6.02 6.94
N THR A 44 2.23 7.04 6.23
CA THR A 44 3.63 7.43 6.29
C THR A 44 4.07 7.78 7.73
N ALA A 45 3.24 8.52 8.45
CA ALA A 45 3.51 8.89 9.84
C ALA A 45 3.50 7.68 10.78
N GLN A 46 2.55 6.76 10.60
CA GLN A 46 2.45 5.53 11.39
C GLN A 46 3.66 4.62 11.17
N VAL A 47 4.07 4.43 9.91
CA VAL A 47 5.25 3.62 9.58
C VAL A 47 6.53 4.22 10.14
N ARG A 48 6.73 5.54 10.03
CA ARG A 48 7.88 6.25 10.64
C ARG A 48 7.91 6.11 12.16
N ALA A 49 6.74 6.04 12.80
CA ALA A 49 6.62 5.81 14.24
C ALA A 49 6.74 4.34 14.65
N GLY A 50 7.02 3.41 13.72
CA GLY A 50 7.12 1.97 13.97
C GLY A 50 5.76 1.27 14.17
N ARG A 51 4.63 1.98 13.95
CA ARG A 51 3.27 1.44 14.10
C ARG A 51 2.76 0.81 12.81
N VAL A 52 3.47 -0.19 12.30
CA VAL A 52 3.19 -0.81 11.00
C VAL A 52 1.81 -1.48 10.98
N ARG A 53 1.35 -2.07 12.09
CA ARG A 53 0.01 -2.68 12.16
C ARG A 53 -1.12 -1.67 11.95
N ASP A 54 -0.97 -0.47 12.53
CA ASP A 54 -1.96 0.60 12.39
C ASP A 54 -1.99 1.12 10.94
N ALA A 55 -0.81 1.17 10.29
CA ALA A 55 -0.70 1.55 8.88
C ALA A 55 -1.47 0.59 7.96
N ILE A 56 -1.38 -0.73 8.19
CA ILE A 56 -2.04 -1.77 7.38
C ILE A 56 -3.57 -1.79 7.60
N ALA A 57 -4.05 -1.37 8.78
CA ALA A 57 -5.47 -1.43 9.11
C ALA A 57 -6.38 -0.64 8.14
N ASN A 58 -5.82 0.34 7.43
CA ASN A 58 -6.56 1.19 6.48
C ASN A 58 -6.38 0.78 5.00
N ASP A 59 -5.71 -0.33 4.72
CA ASP A 59 -5.36 -0.73 3.34
C ASP A 59 -6.60 -0.95 2.46
N GLU A 60 -7.65 -1.55 2.98
CA GLU A 60 -8.88 -1.79 2.21
C GLU A 60 -9.55 -0.47 1.79
N ALA A 61 -9.70 0.47 2.71
CA ALA A 61 -10.24 1.80 2.42
C ALA A 61 -9.37 2.57 1.41
N LYS A 62 -8.05 2.45 1.51
CA LYS A 62 -7.09 3.04 0.56
C LYS A 62 -7.25 2.46 -0.83
N VAL A 63 -7.42 1.14 -0.96
CA VAL A 63 -7.66 0.46 -2.25
C VAL A 63 -8.94 0.96 -2.91
N GLU A 64 -10.04 1.09 -2.15
CA GLU A 64 -11.30 1.60 -2.69
C GLU A 64 -11.19 3.07 -3.13
N LEU A 65 -10.52 3.91 -2.35
CA LEU A 65 -10.23 5.30 -2.75
C LEU A 65 -9.37 5.36 -4.00
N ALA A 66 -8.36 4.50 -4.13
CA ALA A 66 -7.49 4.44 -5.31
C ALA A 66 -8.26 4.01 -6.57
N ARG A 67 -9.18 3.04 -6.45
CA ARG A 67 -10.07 2.64 -7.55
C ARG A 67 -10.99 3.78 -7.98
N ALA A 68 -11.61 4.47 -7.03
CA ALA A 68 -12.47 5.61 -7.30
C ALA A 68 -11.68 6.74 -7.99
N TYR A 69 -10.46 7.02 -7.51
CA TYR A 69 -9.56 8.00 -8.11
C TYR A 69 -9.20 7.67 -9.55
N ALA A 70 -8.82 6.42 -9.82
CA ALA A 70 -8.48 5.98 -11.18
C ALA A 70 -9.68 6.11 -12.13
N ALA A 71 -10.86 5.64 -11.71
CA ALA A 71 -12.07 5.71 -12.53
C ALA A 71 -12.48 7.15 -12.84
N GLU A 72 -12.45 8.05 -11.83
CA GLU A 72 -12.83 9.44 -12.02
C GLU A 72 -11.79 10.22 -12.83
N THR A 73 -10.50 9.90 -12.68
CA THR A 73 -9.42 10.47 -13.49
C THR A 73 -9.62 10.15 -14.98
N GLU A 74 -9.95 8.92 -15.33
CA GLU A 74 -10.22 8.53 -16.71
C GLU A 74 -11.48 9.23 -17.27
N ARG A 75 -12.51 9.40 -16.44
CA ARG A 75 -13.73 10.11 -16.80
C ARG A 75 -13.48 11.60 -17.07
N VAL A 76 -12.69 12.25 -16.21
CA VAL A 76 -12.26 13.66 -16.38
C VAL A 76 -11.36 13.83 -17.62
N LYS A 77 -10.44 12.90 -17.88
CA LYS A 77 -9.61 12.88 -19.08
C LYS A 77 -10.45 12.79 -20.36
N ALA A 78 -11.45 11.89 -20.38
CA ALA A 78 -12.34 11.74 -21.53
C ALA A 78 -13.15 13.01 -21.84
N ALA A 79 -13.43 13.82 -20.81
CA ALA A 79 -14.18 15.07 -20.94
C ALA A 79 -13.29 16.33 -21.00
N ARG A 80 -11.99 16.16 -21.25
CA ARG A 80 -11.00 17.26 -21.20
C ARG A 80 -11.43 18.51 -21.97
N ASP A 81 -12.00 18.34 -23.17
CA ASP A 81 -12.37 19.48 -24.03
C ASP A 81 -13.56 20.27 -23.46
N ILE A 82 -14.52 19.57 -22.84
CA ILE A 82 -15.66 20.19 -22.15
C ILE A 82 -15.16 20.96 -20.94
N ILE A 83 -14.28 20.36 -20.15
CA ILE A 83 -13.71 20.97 -18.94
C ILE A 83 -12.85 22.18 -19.30
N ALA A 84 -12.02 22.09 -20.35
CA ALA A 84 -11.20 23.20 -20.82
C ALA A 84 -12.03 24.41 -21.25
N LYS A 85 -13.20 24.18 -21.84
CA LYS A 85 -14.12 25.26 -22.25
C LYS A 85 -14.91 25.86 -21.09
N SER A 86 -15.36 25.01 -20.16
CA SER A 86 -16.23 25.42 -19.05
C SER A 86 -15.46 25.91 -17.83
N LEU A 87 -14.29 25.34 -17.58
CA LEU A 87 -13.46 25.54 -16.38
C LEU A 87 -11.97 25.62 -16.75
N PRO A 88 -11.53 26.67 -17.46
CA PRO A 88 -10.17 26.75 -18.03
C PRO A 88 -9.06 26.54 -16.98
N ASP A 89 -9.22 27.11 -15.75
CA ASP A 89 -8.24 26.99 -14.70
C ASP A 89 -8.27 25.64 -13.96
N ALA A 90 -9.34 24.86 -14.11
CA ALA A 90 -9.50 23.62 -13.36
C ALA A 90 -8.48 22.55 -13.78
N LEU A 91 -8.18 22.46 -15.07
CA LEU A 91 -7.20 21.51 -15.59
C LEU A 91 -5.79 21.80 -15.07
N GLU A 92 -5.42 23.07 -15.02
CA GLU A 92 -4.10 23.46 -14.50
C GLU A 92 -3.99 23.17 -12.99
N ARG A 93 -5.01 23.54 -12.22
CA ARG A 93 -5.07 23.19 -10.78
C ARG A 93 -5.03 21.68 -10.56
N LEU A 94 -5.73 20.88 -11.38
CA LEU A 94 -5.68 19.42 -11.27
C LEU A 94 -4.28 18.88 -11.59
N ARG A 95 -3.58 19.42 -12.58
CA ARG A 95 -2.20 19.03 -12.91
C ARG A 95 -1.25 19.29 -11.74
N GLN A 96 -1.33 20.47 -11.15
CA GLN A 96 -0.49 20.86 -10.00
C GLN A 96 -0.75 19.94 -8.81
N ARG A 97 -2.03 19.71 -8.48
CA ARG A 97 -2.41 18.79 -7.39
C ARG A 97 -1.97 17.36 -7.65
N HIS A 98 -2.11 16.88 -8.87
CA HIS A 98 -1.65 15.54 -9.26
C HIS A 98 -0.13 15.43 -9.12
N GLY A 99 0.62 16.47 -9.52
CA GLY A 99 2.07 16.52 -9.33
C GLY A 99 2.48 16.42 -7.87
N ALA A 100 1.85 17.20 -6.98
CA ALA A 100 2.06 17.15 -5.54
C ALA A 100 1.70 15.77 -4.95
N PHE A 101 0.58 15.20 -5.37
CA PHE A 101 0.17 13.86 -4.93
C PHE A 101 1.16 12.77 -5.35
N ARG A 102 1.70 12.83 -6.57
CA ARG A 102 2.76 11.90 -7.01
C ARG A 102 4.02 12.00 -6.15
N ALA A 103 4.45 13.21 -5.79
CA ALA A 103 5.59 13.41 -4.90
C ALA A 103 5.35 12.82 -3.51
N LEU A 104 4.13 12.97 -2.98
CA LEU A 104 3.71 12.37 -1.71
C LEU A 104 3.76 10.83 -1.78
N LEU A 105 3.21 10.23 -2.83
CA LEU A 105 3.25 8.78 -3.06
C LEU A 105 4.68 8.26 -3.15
N GLN A 106 5.59 8.98 -3.81
CA GLN A 106 7.00 8.61 -3.90
C GLN A 106 7.67 8.61 -2.51
N THR A 107 7.35 9.60 -1.69
CA THR A 107 7.83 9.68 -0.29
C THR A 107 7.30 8.50 0.53
N ASN A 108 6.01 8.20 0.45
CA ASN A 108 5.39 7.07 1.14
C ASN A 108 6.03 5.75 0.72
N LEU A 109 6.20 5.52 -0.59
CA LEU A 109 6.84 4.30 -1.11
C LEU A 109 8.25 4.12 -0.56
N THR A 110 9.04 5.19 -0.48
CA THR A 110 10.40 5.17 0.10
C THR A 110 10.38 4.77 1.56
N VAL A 111 9.44 5.31 2.34
CA VAL A 111 9.29 5.00 3.77
C VAL A 111 8.88 3.54 3.97
N LEU A 112 7.92 3.04 3.20
CA LEU A 112 7.48 1.64 3.24
C LEU A 112 8.61 0.67 2.87
N ALA A 113 9.36 0.98 1.80
CA ALA A 113 10.51 0.16 1.38
C ALA A 113 11.60 0.11 2.46
N THR A 114 11.87 1.24 3.11
CA THR A 114 12.85 1.31 4.22
C THR A 114 12.37 0.47 5.42
N ALA A 115 11.12 0.60 5.82
CA ALA A 115 10.55 -0.18 6.92
C ALA A 115 10.59 -1.68 6.63
N HIS A 116 10.29 -2.09 5.41
CA HIS A 116 10.37 -3.48 4.95
C HIS A 116 11.82 -4.01 5.06
N ALA A 117 12.79 -3.27 4.54
CA ALA A 117 14.21 -3.66 4.60
C ALA A 117 14.72 -3.81 6.05
N VAL A 118 14.33 -2.89 6.94
CA VAL A 118 14.66 -2.97 8.37
C VAL A 118 14.04 -4.22 9.00
N SER A 119 12.77 -4.50 8.73
CA SER A 119 12.07 -5.68 9.26
C SER A 119 12.73 -6.98 8.80
N GLU A 120 13.08 -7.08 7.52
CA GLU A 120 13.83 -8.24 7.00
C GLU A 120 15.20 -8.40 7.65
N GLY A 121 15.91 -7.29 7.87
CA GLY A 121 17.20 -7.28 8.56
C GLY A 121 17.11 -7.82 9.98
N ILE A 122 16.09 -7.41 10.73
CA ILE A 122 15.82 -7.90 12.10
C ILE A 122 15.51 -9.41 12.09
N ILE A 123 14.61 -9.86 11.20
CA ILE A 123 14.24 -11.28 11.10
C ILE A 123 15.48 -12.13 10.80
N ARG A 124 16.30 -11.69 9.85
CA ARG A 124 17.54 -12.39 9.46
C ARG A 124 18.55 -12.44 10.61
N GLY A 125 18.69 -11.34 11.34
CA GLY A 125 19.56 -11.25 12.51
C GLY A 125 19.13 -12.22 13.61
N VAL A 126 17.85 -12.22 13.98
CA VAL A 126 17.27 -13.11 15.00
C VAL A 126 17.42 -14.59 14.59
N SER A 127 17.11 -14.91 13.33
CA SER A 127 17.24 -16.28 12.81
C SER A 127 18.69 -16.75 12.82
N GLY A 128 19.63 -15.87 12.50
CA GLY A 128 21.07 -16.17 12.56
C GLY A 128 21.57 -16.42 14.00
N GLU A 129 21.09 -15.65 14.97
CA GLU A 129 21.41 -15.85 16.37
C GLU A 129 20.82 -17.16 16.93
N LEU A 130 19.57 -17.48 16.58
CA LEU A 130 18.93 -18.74 16.95
C LEU A 130 19.70 -19.94 16.35
N ALA A 131 20.06 -19.87 15.07
CA ALA A 131 20.87 -20.92 14.41
C ALA A 131 22.22 -21.11 15.10
N ARG A 132 22.90 -20.02 15.48
CA ARG A 132 24.17 -20.11 16.23
C ARG A 132 24.01 -20.76 17.62
N LYS A 133 22.93 -20.41 18.34
CA LYS A 133 22.63 -21.00 19.66
C LYS A 133 22.24 -22.47 19.59
N GLN A 134 21.65 -22.90 18.46
CA GLN A 134 21.24 -24.28 18.21
C GLN A 134 22.32 -25.12 17.54
N ALA A 135 23.37 -24.47 17.00
CA ALA A 135 24.49 -25.18 16.40
C ALA A 135 25.15 -26.07 17.49
N PRO A 136 25.28 -27.37 17.29
CA PRO A 136 25.94 -28.24 18.24
C PRO A 136 27.38 -27.77 18.43
N SER A 137 27.80 -27.57 19.69
CA SER A 137 29.21 -27.31 20.01
C SER A 137 30.03 -28.53 19.58
N THR A 138 30.72 -28.41 18.46
CA THR A 138 31.46 -29.52 17.82
C THR A 138 32.64 -29.98 18.68
N TYR A 139 33.07 -29.13 19.63
CA TYR A 139 34.20 -29.47 20.55
C TYR A 139 33.82 -29.03 21.97
N GLY A 140 33.80 -29.98 22.91
CA GLY A 140 33.77 -29.66 24.32
C GLY A 140 35.13 -29.11 24.81
N ALA A 141 35.17 -28.51 26.00
CA ALA A 141 36.39 -27.98 26.64
C ALA A 141 37.57 -29.00 26.75
N THR A 142 37.31 -30.26 26.46
CA THR A 142 38.28 -31.39 26.48
C THR A 142 38.68 -31.87 25.06
N GLY A 143 38.31 -31.16 23.98
CA GLY A 143 38.69 -31.52 22.62
C GLY A 143 38.03 -32.79 22.06
N ARG A 144 37.04 -33.36 22.72
CA ARG A 144 36.24 -34.49 22.24
C ARG A 144 35.00 -34.02 21.50
N ALA A 145 34.71 -34.65 20.36
CA ALA A 145 33.50 -34.39 19.56
C ALA A 145 32.24 -34.72 20.37
N ASN A 146 31.38 -33.73 20.59
CA ASN A 146 30.08 -33.92 21.23
C ASN A 146 29.10 -34.49 20.21
N THR A 147 28.69 -35.73 20.32
CA THR A 147 27.62 -36.31 19.51
C THR A 147 26.31 -35.62 19.87
N PRO A 148 25.60 -35.01 18.91
CA PRO A 148 24.36 -34.32 19.21
C PRO A 148 23.28 -35.31 19.65
N SER A 149 22.75 -35.12 20.86
CA SER A 149 21.51 -35.74 21.29
C SER A 149 20.40 -35.26 20.38
N SER A 150 19.71 -36.17 19.71
CA SER A 150 18.58 -35.91 18.82
C SER A 150 17.37 -35.36 19.59
N LYS A 151 17.41 -34.09 19.97
CA LYS A 151 16.18 -33.34 20.33
C LYS A 151 15.63 -32.74 19.07
N THR A 152 14.51 -33.30 18.62
CA THR A 152 13.67 -32.84 17.53
C THR A 152 13.54 -31.32 17.54
N SER A 153 14.20 -30.65 16.56
CA SER A 153 13.94 -29.25 16.25
C SER A 153 12.59 -29.15 15.57
N GLN A 154 11.61 -28.56 16.25
CA GLN A 154 10.36 -28.17 15.61
C GLN A 154 10.64 -27.05 14.60
N PRO A 155 10.23 -27.20 13.33
CA PRO A 155 10.36 -26.12 12.36
C PRO A 155 9.42 -24.97 12.73
N LEU A 156 9.96 -23.75 12.80
CA LEU A 156 9.15 -22.54 12.91
C LEU A 156 8.41 -22.33 11.59
N ALA A 157 7.11 -22.62 11.58
CA ALA A 157 6.25 -22.30 10.46
C ALA A 157 6.03 -20.79 10.40
N VAL A 158 6.72 -20.10 9.49
CA VAL A 158 6.42 -18.70 9.15
C VAL A 158 5.28 -18.71 8.15
N SER A 159 4.07 -18.39 8.62
CA SER A 159 2.92 -18.20 7.74
C SER A 159 3.11 -16.91 6.95
N LYS A 160 3.41 -17.06 5.65
CA LYS A 160 3.51 -15.96 4.70
C LYS A 160 2.11 -15.74 4.12
N SER A 161 1.32 -14.85 4.72
CA SER A 161 0.12 -14.32 4.09
C SER A 161 0.50 -13.13 3.22
N LEU A 162 0.27 -13.31 1.92
CA LEU A 162 0.28 -12.24 0.91
C LEU A 162 -1.06 -11.50 0.94
#